data_f78e21a18e6c8651b4f9f39d1214f8f8
#
_entry.id   f78e21a18e6c8651b4f9f39d1214f8f8
#
_cell.length_a   1.000
_cell.length_b   1.000
_cell.length_c   1.000
_cell.angle_alpha   90.00
_cell.angle_beta   90.00
_cell.angle_gamma   90.00
#
_symmetry.space_group_name_H-M   'P 1'
#
loop_
_entity.id
_entity.type
_entity.pdbx_description
1 polymer ?
#
loop_
_entity_poly.entity_id
_entity_poly.type
_entity_poly.pdbx_seq_one_letter_code
_entity_poly.pdbx_strand_id
1 'polypeptide(L)'
;NGGTFDAWNAARTRLEDLFDLAPAALACDVHPSYLSGQWAREQARKCNLPLVEVQHHHAHIASVMAEAIAAGQLTTDARVLGIAFDGTGAGTDGTIWGGEFLVASLGGFERAAHLRTWALPGGAASVRDARRNAFALLSELGLLEHPGAARLLDGLDEQTRSVTATMIERGINSPR
;
A
#
# COMPACT_ATOMS: atom_id res chain seq x y z
N ASN A 1 14.12 1.22 7.10
CA ASN A 1 15.29 0.94 7.92
C ASN A 1 15.51 2.06 8.95
N GLY A 2 16.45 1.90 9.92
CA GLY A 2 16.72 2.88 10.97
C GLY A 2 17.04 4.27 10.42
N GLY A 3 17.95 4.40 9.47
CA GLY A 3 18.32 5.70 8.91
C GLY A 3 17.16 6.44 8.20
N THR A 4 16.24 5.71 7.57
CA THR A 4 15.02 6.32 7.01
C THR A 4 14.11 6.84 8.13
N PHE A 5 14.01 6.13 9.24
CA PHE A 5 13.23 6.56 10.38
C PHE A 5 13.83 7.79 11.08
N ASP A 6 15.15 7.84 11.20
CA ASP A 6 15.86 9.01 11.75
C ASP A 6 15.64 10.26 10.89
N ALA A 7 15.72 10.12 9.56
CA ALA A 7 15.44 11.21 8.63
C ALA A 7 13.98 11.68 8.71
N TRP A 8 13.04 10.73 8.81
CA TRP A 8 11.62 11.03 8.99
C TRP A 8 11.38 11.79 10.30
N ASN A 9 11.97 11.34 11.40
CA ASN A 9 11.82 11.98 12.71
C ASN A 9 12.39 13.41 12.71
N ALA A 10 13.56 13.60 12.09
CA ALA A 10 14.16 14.93 11.94
C ALA A 10 13.27 15.87 11.08
N ALA A 11 12.67 15.35 10.00
CA ALA A 11 11.75 16.13 9.17
C ALA A 11 10.49 16.52 9.94
N ARG A 12 9.91 15.57 10.70
CA ARG A 12 8.75 15.83 11.57
C ARG A 12 9.03 16.98 12.55
N THR A 13 10.13 16.88 13.32
CA THR A 13 10.51 17.92 14.29
C THR A 13 10.67 19.29 13.62
N ARG A 14 11.32 19.33 12.45
CA ARG A 14 11.47 20.60 11.71
C ARG A 14 10.13 21.19 11.28
N LEU A 15 9.17 20.36 10.86
CA LEU A 15 7.85 20.85 10.46
C LEU A 15 7.04 21.32 11.67
N GLU A 16 7.12 20.62 12.81
CA GLU A 16 6.51 21.04 14.06
C GLU A 16 7.05 22.41 14.49
N ASP A 17 8.37 22.59 14.49
CA ASP A 17 9.01 23.84 14.86
C ASP A 17 8.71 24.99 13.85
N LEU A 18 8.74 24.68 12.53
CA LEU A 18 8.54 25.67 11.48
C LEU A 18 7.12 26.24 11.46
N PHE A 19 6.14 25.41 11.74
CA PHE A 19 4.73 25.80 11.69
C PHE A 19 4.07 25.95 13.07
N ASP A 20 4.86 25.89 14.15
CA ASP A 20 4.38 25.94 15.54
C ASP A 20 3.21 24.96 15.78
N LEU A 21 3.40 23.72 15.35
CA LEU A 21 2.34 22.72 15.37
C LEU A 21 2.17 22.11 16.76
N ALA A 22 0.95 22.17 17.29
CA ALA A 22 0.52 21.44 18.48
C ALA A 22 -0.58 20.44 18.09
N PRO A 23 -0.24 19.19 17.76
CA PRO A 23 -1.22 18.21 17.29
C PRO A 23 -2.30 17.93 18.33
N ALA A 24 -3.58 18.04 17.94
CA ALA A 24 -4.73 17.65 18.76
C ALA A 24 -5.09 16.16 18.58
N ALA A 25 -4.60 15.51 17.52
CA ALA A 25 -4.78 14.10 17.22
C ALA A 25 -3.64 13.62 16.34
N LEU A 26 -3.43 12.30 16.28
CA LEU A 26 -2.48 11.65 15.38
C LEU A 26 -3.24 10.74 14.43
N ALA A 27 -2.76 10.63 13.19
CA ALA A 27 -3.22 9.65 12.22
C ALA A 27 -2.05 8.82 11.72
N CYS A 28 -2.24 7.53 11.49
CA CYS A 28 -1.22 6.66 10.91
C CYS A 28 -1.86 5.52 10.09
N ASP A 29 -1.02 4.88 9.28
CA ASP A 29 -1.39 3.66 8.57
C ASP A 29 -1.66 2.51 9.57
N VAL A 30 -2.64 1.66 9.26
CA VAL A 30 -2.95 0.45 10.04
C VAL A 30 -1.82 -0.58 10.01
N HIS A 31 -0.85 -0.46 9.11
CA HIS A 31 0.24 -1.42 8.95
C HIS A 31 1.06 -1.57 10.26
N PRO A 32 1.11 -2.81 10.84
CA PRO A 32 1.68 -2.98 12.18
C PRO A 32 3.19 -2.75 12.24
N SER A 33 3.91 -2.99 11.14
CA SER A 33 5.38 -2.94 11.11
C SER A 33 5.95 -1.57 10.70
N TYR A 34 5.12 -0.58 10.36
CA TYR A 34 5.63 0.74 10.01
C TYR A 34 6.13 1.46 11.26
N LEU A 35 7.42 1.85 11.25
CA LEU A 35 8.05 2.55 12.38
C LEU A 35 7.36 3.87 12.71
N SER A 36 6.87 4.60 11.68
CA SER A 36 6.06 5.80 11.87
C SER A 36 4.73 5.52 12.59
N GLY A 37 4.07 4.40 12.25
CA GLY A 37 2.85 3.96 12.92
C GLY A 37 3.11 3.55 14.38
N GLN A 38 4.20 2.83 14.63
CA GLN A 38 4.62 2.47 15.99
C GLN A 38 4.90 3.71 16.84
N TRP A 39 5.62 4.68 16.27
CA TRP A 39 5.86 5.97 16.90
C TRP A 39 4.54 6.70 17.20
N ALA A 40 3.62 6.78 16.23
CA ALA A 40 2.34 7.47 16.42
C ALA A 40 1.50 6.83 17.55
N ARG A 41 1.45 5.49 17.61
CA ARG A 41 0.78 4.76 18.71
C ARG A 41 1.40 5.03 20.06
N GLU A 42 2.72 5.10 20.13
CA GLU A 42 3.44 5.41 21.35
C GLU A 42 3.20 6.87 21.79
N GLN A 43 3.31 7.83 20.89
CA GLN A 43 3.07 9.25 21.20
C GLN A 43 1.62 9.53 21.60
N ALA A 44 0.65 8.94 20.91
CA ALA A 44 -0.76 9.05 21.26
C ALA A 44 -1.00 8.64 22.72
N ARG A 45 -0.40 7.51 23.13
CA ARG A 45 -0.47 7.04 24.54
C ARG A 45 0.24 7.97 25.52
N LYS A 46 1.46 8.43 25.18
CA LYS A 46 2.26 9.30 26.06
C LYS A 46 1.60 10.66 26.29
N CYS A 47 1.04 11.23 25.23
CA CYS A 47 0.46 12.58 25.26
C CYS A 47 -1.06 12.57 25.48
N ASN A 48 -1.67 11.41 25.64
CA ASN A 48 -3.13 11.21 25.75
C ASN A 48 -3.89 11.86 24.57
N LEU A 49 -3.38 11.65 23.36
CA LEU A 49 -3.98 12.16 22.13
C LEU A 49 -4.86 11.09 21.46
N PRO A 50 -5.94 11.49 20.81
CA PRO A 50 -6.68 10.61 19.90
C PRO A 50 -5.76 10.06 18.82
N LEU A 51 -5.91 8.78 18.47
CA LEU A 51 -5.21 8.12 17.37
C LEU A 51 -6.23 7.61 16.36
N VAL A 52 -6.05 7.95 15.10
CA VAL A 52 -6.84 7.45 13.97
C VAL A 52 -5.95 6.54 13.11
N GLU A 53 -6.27 5.26 13.08
CA GLU A 53 -5.60 4.30 12.20
C GLU A 53 -6.39 4.18 10.90
N VAL A 54 -5.72 4.42 9.77
CA VAL A 54 -6.36 4.53 8.45
C VAL A 54 -5.80 3.43 7.53
N GLN A 55 -6.70 2.71 6.87
CA GLN A 55 -6.31 1.77 5.83
C GLN A 55 -5.73 2.52 4.62
N HIS A 56 -4.63 2.03 4.07
CA HIS A 56 -3.81 2.70 3.06
C HIS A 56 -4.59 3.21 1.85
N HIS A 57 -5.34 2.32 1.18
CA HIS A 57 -6.11 2.66 -0.02
C HIS A 57 -7.31 3.56 0.29
N HIS A 58 -7.90 3.43 1.48
CA HIS A 58 -8.91 4.36 1.95
C HIS A 58 -8.33 5.76 2.16
N ALA A 59 -7.10 5.87 2.68
CA ALA A 59 -6.42 7.16 2.83
C ALA A 59 -6.21 7.86 1.47
N HIS A 60 -5.81 7.12 0.41
CA HIS A 60 -5.72 7.66 -0.94
C HIS A 60 -7.06 8.21 -1.45
N ILE A 61 -8.14 7.44 -1.28
CA ILE A 61 -9.47 7.86 -1.72
C ILE A 61 -9.97 9.06 -0.91
N ALA A 62 -9.81 9.03 0.42
CA ALA A 62 -10.19 10.13 1.30
C ALA A 62 -9.42 11.43 0.99
N SER A 63 -8.16 11.34 0.59
CA SER A 63 -7.38 12.49 0.14
C SER A 63 -8.01 13.17 -1.09
N VAL A 64 -8.38 12.41 -2.12
CA VAL A 64 -9.07 12.92 -3.31
C VAL A 64 -10.44 13.48 -2.95
N MET A 65 -11.18 12.81 -2.07
CA MET A 65 -12.47 13.31 -1.58
C MET A 65 -12.32 14.65 -0.85
N ALA A 66 -11.29 14.80 -0.02
CA ALA A 66 -11.05 16.05 0.71
C ALA A 66 -10.77 17.22 -0.24
N GLU A 67 -9.99 17.00 -1.31
CA GLU A 67 -9.77 17.99 -2.37
C GLU A 67 -11.08 18.36 -3.07
N ALA A 68 -11.90 17.38 -3.44
CA ALA A 68 -13.17 17.61 -4.11
C ALA A 68 -14.17 18.35 -3.20
N ILE A 69 -14.19 18.07 -1.90
CA ILE A 69 -14.98 18.80 -0.91
C ILE A 69 -14.52 20.25 -0.79
N ALA A 70 -13.19 20.48 -0.70
CA ALA A 70 -12.64 21.82 -0.65
C ALA A 70 -12.95 22.64 -1.92
N ALA A 71 -13.05 21.98 -3.08
CA ALA A 71 -13.48 22.57 -4.35
C ALA A 71 -15.00 22.73 -4.49
N GLY A 72 -15.79 22.32 -3.51
CA GLY A 72 -17.27 22.38 -3.56
C GLY A 72 -17.91 21.38 -4.54
N GLN A 73 -17.18 20.34 -4.96
CA GLN A 73 -17.66 19.30 -5.87
C GLN A 73 -18.34 18.14 -5.15
N LEU A 74 -18.00 17.92 -3.88
CA LEU A 74 -18.60 16.91 -3.02
C LEU A 74 -19.03 17.54 -1.68
N THR A 75 -19.95 16.88 -1.01
CA THR A 75 -20.30 17.17 0.40
C THR A 75 -19.53 16.26 1.35
N THR A 76 -19.44 16.64 2.63
CA THR A 76 -18.68 15.87 3.64
C THR A 76 -19.28 14.51 3.95
N ASP A 77 -20.56 14.29 3.65
CA ASP A 77 -21.30 13.05 3.80
C ASP A 77 -21.36 12.20 2.51
N ALA A 78 -20.70 12.67 1.44
CA ALA A 78 -20.69 11.96 0.16
C ALA A 78 -20.13 10.54 0.29
N ARG A 79 -20.71 9.62 -0.49
CA ARG A 79 -20.15 8.29 -0.74
C ARG A 79 -19.70 8.21 -2.21
N VAL A 80 -18.53 7.66 -2.44
CA VAL A 80 -17.92 7.51 -3.76
C VAL A 80 -17.53 6.07 -4.03
N LEU A 81 -17.46 5.67 -5.29
CA LEU A 81 -16.70 4.51 -5.70
C LEU A 81 -15.25 4.96 -5.93
N GLY A 82 -14.40 4.66 -4.96
CA GLY A 82 -12.97 4.90 -5.05
C GLY A 82 -12.28 3.75 -5.77
N ILE A 83 -11.42 4.07 -6.71
CA ILE A 83 -10.56 3.12 -7.42
C ILE A 83 -9.12 3.45 -7.03
N ALA A 84 -8.46 2.55 -6.30
CA ALA A 84 -7.10 2.72 -5.83
C ALA A 84 -6.20 1.65 -6.44
N PHE A 85 -5.34 2.05 -7.37
CA PHE A 85 -4.30 1.20 -7.92
C PHE A 85 -2.96 1.62 -7.34
N ASP A 86 -2.46 0.81 -6.43
CA ASP A 86 -1.21 1.01 -5.72
C ASP A 86 -0.36 -0.26 -5.78
N GLY A 87 0.92 -0.13 -5.45
CA GLY A 87 1.84 -1.27 -5.46
C GLY A 87 1.56 -2.26 -4.33
N THR A 88 1.44 -1.77 -3.10
CA THR A 88 1.19 -2.59 -1.91
C THR A 88 0.64 -1.75 -0.76
N GLY A 89 -0.38 -2.27 -0.08
CA GLY A 89 -0.89 -1.73 1.18
C GLY A 89 -1.36 -2.85 2.10
N ALA A 90 -1.38 -2.62 3.40
CA ALA A 90 -1.89 -3.60 4.35
C ALA A 90 -3.42 -3.71 4.22
N GLY A 91 -3.90 -4.89 3.86
CA GLY A 91 -5.31 -5.20 3.86
C GLY A 91 -5.86 -5.43 5.26
N THR A 92 -7.15 -5.17 5.44
CA THR A 92 -7.85 -5.45 6.71
C THR A 92 -8.09 -6.95 6.94
N ASP A 93 -7.89 -7.74 5.91
CA ASP A 93 -8.02 -9.20 5.89
C ASP A 93 -6.66 -9.92 6.08
N GLY A 94 -5.59 -9.18 6.35
CA GLY A 94 -4.23 -9.69 6.54
C GLY A 94 -3.51 -10.00 5.23
N THR A 95 -4.10 -9.67 4.07
CA THR A 95 -3.47 -9.82 2.75
C THR A 95 -2.82 -8.50 2.29
N ILE A 96 -2.06 -8.57 1.20
CA ILE A 96 -1.53 -7.37 0.54
C ILE A 96 -2.56 -6.90 -0.48
N TRP A 97 -2.99 -5.65 -0.33
CA TRP A 97 -3.89 -4.99 -1.26
C TRP A 97 -3.11 -4.13 -2.26
N GLY A 98 -3.68 -3.91 -3.46
CA GLY A 98 -3.02 -3.10 -4.48
C GLY A 98 -3.95 -2.63 -5.61
N GLY A 99 -5.01 -3.35 -5.91
CA GLY A 99 -5.96 -3.01 -6.97
C GLY A 99 -7.39 -3.06 -6.46
N GLU A 100 -7.83 -1.98 -5.81
CA GLU A 100 -9.02 -1.97 -4.97
C GLU A 100 -10.14 -1.09 -5.51
N PHE A 101 -11.37 -1.57 -5.34
CA PHE A 101 -12.60 -0.83 -5.61
C PHE A 101 -13.34 -0.71 -4.28
N LEU A 102 -13.37 0.50 -3.71
CA LEU A 102 -13.94 0.76 -2.39
C LEU A 102 -15.14 1.68 -2.51
N VAL A 103 -16.27 1.31 -1.93
CA VAL A 103 -17.35 2.25 -1.67
C VAL A 103 -17.00 3.00 -0.39
N ALA A 104 -16.58 4.25 -0.51
CA ALA A 104 -15.93 5.00 0.55
C ALA A 104 -16.66 6.30 0.89
N SER A 105 -16.55 6.71 2.15
CA SER A 105 -16.80 8.04 2.68
C SER A 105 -15.53 8.52 3.39
N LEU A 106 -15.50 9.75 3.92
CA LEU A 106 -14.36 10.20 4.75
C LEU A 106 -14.20 9.35 6.01
N GLY A 107 -15.29 8.84 6.58
CA GLY A 107 -15.28 8.11 7.85
C GLY A 107 -15.07 6.59 7.73
N GLY A 108 -15.08 6.01 6.52
CA GLY A 108 -14.94 4.57 6.37
C GLY A 108 -15.20 4.08 4.94
N PHE A 109 -15.05 2.77 4.75
CA PHE A 109 -15.18 2.14 3.45
C PHE A 109 -15.72 0.71 3.54
N GLU A 110 -16.20 0.22 2.40
CA GLU A 110 -16.54 -1.17 2.12
C GLU A 110 -15.78 -1.60 0.88
N ARG A 111 -15.10 -2.75 0.95
CA ARG A 111 -14.40 -3.33 -0.22
C ARG A 111 -15.41 -3.96 -1.16
N ALA A 112 -15.76 -3.28 -2.23
CA ALA A 112 -16.74 -3.75 -3.21
C ALA A 112 -16.17 -4.80 -4.17
N ALA A 113 -14.92 -4.60 -4.60
CA ALA A 113 -14.21 -5.53 -5.48
C ALA A 113 -12.69 -5.29 -5.39
N HIS A 114 -11.93 -6.21 -5.98
CA HIS A 114 -10.49 -6.05 -6.16
C HIS A 114 -10.02 -6.82 -7.40
N LEU A 115 -8.85 -6.47 -7.90
CA LEU A 115 -8.19 -7.27 -8.93
C LEU A 115 -7.82 -8.65 -8.37
N ARG A 116 -7.79 -9.66 -9.23
CA ARG A 116 -7.31 -10.98 -8.84
C ARG A 116 -5.91 -10.89 -8.23
N THR A 117 -5.74 -11.50 -7.08
CA THR A 117 -4.43 -11.56 -6.41
C THR A 117 -3.50 -12.55 -7.10
N TRP A 118 -2.21 -12.25 -7.08
CA TRP A 118 -1.13 -13.15 -7.51
C TRP A 118 0.03 -13.13 -6.52
N ALA A 119 0.93 -14.09 -6.63
CA ALA A 119 2.09 -14.17 -5.76
C ALA A 119 3.10 -13.04 -6.04
N LEU A 120 3.73 -12.51 -5.00
CA LEU A 120 4.83 -11.54 -5.06
C LEU A 120 6.17 -12.24 -4.75
N PRO A 121 6.79 -12.94 -5.72
CA PRO A 121 7.96 -13.79 -5.46
C PRO A 121 9.19 -12.97 -5.09
N GLY A 122 9.65 -13.14 -3.85
CA GLY A 122 10.71 -12.33 -3.26
C GLY A 122 10.21 -11.07 -2.54
N GLY A 123 8.89 -10.89 -2.36
CA GLY A 123 8.31 -9.74 -1.67
C GLY A 123 8.87 -8.41 -2.18
N ALA A 124 9.72 -7.73 -1.39
CA ALA A 124 10.36 -6.48 -1.79
C ALA A 124 11.18 -6.54 -3.09
N ALA A 125 11.65 -7.71 -3.53
CA ALA A 125 12.32 -7.86 -4.82
C ALA A 125 11.33 -7.70 -5.99
N SER A 126 10.10 -8.20 -5.85
CA SER A 126 9.03 -8.02 -6.84
C SER A 126 8.57 -6.55 -6.94
N VAL A 127 8.62 -5.81 -5.83
CA VAL A 127 8.31 -4.36 -5.85
C VAL A 127 9.39 -3.59 -6.62
N ARG A 128 10.67 -3.99 -6.51
CA ARG A 128 11.78 -3.35 -7.22
C ARG A 128 11.90 -3.75 -8.69
N ASP A 129 11.46 -4.95 -9.04
CA ASP A 129 11.54 -5.48 -10.40
C ASP A 129 10.16 -6.02 -10.84
N ALA A 130 9.43 -5.17 -11.55
CA ALA A 130 8.10 -5.48 -12.05
C ALA A 130 8.03 -6.73 -12.96
N ARG A 131 9.17 -7.15 -13.54
CA ARG A 131 9.25 -8.36 -14.39
C ARG A 131 8.99 -9.63 -13.58
N ARG A 132 9.34 -9.64 -12.28
CA ARG A 132 9.00 -10.74 -11.37
C ARG A 132 7.48 -10.86 -11.17
N ASN A 133 6.79 -9.73 -11.06
CA ASN A 133 5.32 -9.70 -10.99
C ASN A 133 4.71 -10.13 -12.32
N ALA A 134 5.24 -9.65 -13.44
CA ALA A 134 4.79 -10.07 -14.76
C ALA A 134 4.95 -11.59 -14.94
N PHE A 135 6.09 -12.15 -14.53
CA PHE A 135 6.34 -13.59 -14.59
C PHE A 135 5.33 -14.37 -13.73
N ALA A 136 5.09 -13.92 -12.49
CA ALA A 136 4.14 -14.56 -11.59
C ALA A 136 2.72 -14.57 -12.18
N LEU A 137 2.26 -13.42 -12.66
CA LEU A 137 0.93 -13.28 -13.25
C LEU A 137 0.77 -14.12 -14.53
N LEU A 138 1.75 -14.06 -15.44
CA LEU A 138 1.74 -14.84 -16.68
C LEU A 138 1.78 -16.35 -16.38
N SER A 139 2.56 -16.77 -15.38
CA SER A 139 2.62 -18.16 -14.94
C SER A 139 1.26 -18.66 -14.42
N GLU A 140 0.62 -17.90 -13.56
CA GLU A 140 -0.70 -18.25 -12.99
C GLU A 140 -1.82 -18.26 -14.05
N LEU A 141 -1.68 -17.46 -15.10
CA LEU A 141 -2.63 -17.41 -16.21
C LEU A 141 -2.32 -18.44 -17.32
N GLY A 142 -1.21 -19.16 -17.25
CA GLY A 142 -0.77 -20.08 -18.31
C GLY A 142 -0.34 -19.36 -19.59
N LEU A 143 0.15 -18.12 -19.49
CA LEU A 143 0.46 -17.26 -20.62
C LEU A 143 1.98 -17.06 -20.86
N LEU A 144 2.85 -17.84 -20.25
CA LEU A 144 4.31 -17.71 -20.40
C LEU A 144 4.75 -17.91 -21.87
N GLU A 145 4.08 -18.80 -22.60
CA GLU A 145 4.36 -19.10 -24.02
C GLU A 145 3.63 -18.14 -24.99
N HIS A 146 2.86 -17.18 -24.49
CA HIS A 146 2.19 -16.23 -25.34
C HIS A 146 3.21 -15.28 -25.99
N PRO A 147 3.09 -14.96 -27.30
CA PRO A 147 4.07 -14.10 -28.00
C PRO A 147 4.34 -12.74 -27.33
N GLY A 148 3.32 -12.18 -26.67
CA GLY A 148 3.45 -10.93 -25.90
C GLY A 148 4.23 -11.07 -24.60
N ALA A 149 4.38 -12.28 -24.06
CA ALA A 149 5.08 -12.51 -22.79
C ALA A 149 6.57 -12.18 -22.91
N ALA A 150 7.21 -12.50 -24.02
CA ALA A 150 8.63 -12.24 -24.26
C ALA A 150 8.99 -10.77 -24.03
N ARG A 151 8.14 -9.83 -24.48
CA ARG A 151 8.33 -8.39 -24.30
C ARG A 151 8.24 -7.96 -22.83
N LEU A 152 7.33 -8.55 -22.06
CA LEU A 152 7.13 -8.23 -20.63
C LEU A 152 8.23 -8.81 -19.76
N LEU A 153 8.87 -9.89 -20.20
CA LEU A 153 9.92 -10.61 -19.49
C LEU A 153 11.31 -10.30 -20.03
N ASP A 154 11.44 -9.32 -20.92
CA ASP A 154 12.73 -8.93 -21.48
C ASP A 154 13.73 -8.54 -20.39
N GLY A 155 14.95 -9.07 -20.47
CA GLY A 155 16.00 -8.89 -19.47
C GLY A 155 15.79 -9.64 -18.15
N LEU A 156 14.76 -10.47 -18.00
CA LEU A 156 14.65 -11.42 -16.89
C LEU A 156 15.39 -12.70 -17.29
N ASP A 157 16.56 -12.94 -16.67
CA ASP A 157 17.40 -14.10 -16.98
C ASP A 157 16.77 -15.43 -16.56
N GLU A 158 17.21 -16.52 -17.17
CA GLU A 158 16.66 -17.86 -16.95
C GLU A 158 16.82 -18.33 -15.50
N GLN A 159 17.92 -18.01 -14.84
CA GLN A 159 18.13 -18.35 -13.44
C GLN A 159 17.09 -17.66 -12.55
N THR A 160 16.84 -16.38 -12.78
CA THR A 160 15.81 -15.60 -12.05
C THR A 160 14.43 -16.17 -12.32
N ARG A 161 14.11 -16.58 -13.57
CA ARG A 161 12.82 -17.22 -13.91
C ARG A 161 12.65 -18.53 -13.15
N SER A 162 13.65 -19.41 -13.17
CA SER A 162 13.62 -20.69 -12.48
C SER A 162 13.45 -20.56 -10.96
N VAL A 163 14.22 -19.66 -10.35
CA VAL A 163 14.09 -19.36 -8.92
C VAL A 163 12.70 -18.80 -8.60
N THR A 164 12.20 -17.87 -9.40
CA THR A 164 10.88 -17.25 -9.22
C THR A 164 9.77 -18.30 -9.33
N ALA A 165 9.83 -19.20 -10.32
CA ALA A 165 8.89 -20.31 -10.47
C ALA A 165 8.87 -21.20 -9.22
N THR A 166 10.04 -21.60 -8.72
CA THR A 166 10.17 -22.43 -7.52
C THR A 166 9.59 -21.71 -6.27
N MET A 167 9.82 -20.41 -6.15
CA MET A 167 9.27 -19.60 -5.05
C MET A 167 7.75 -19.57 -5.08
N ILE A 168 7.15 -19.40 -6.25
CA ILE A 168 5.68 -19.40 -6.45
C ILE A 168 5.10 -20.76 -6.11
N GLU A 169 5.67 -21.83 -6.70
CA GLU A 169 5.19 -23.20 -6.53
C GLU A 169 5.21 -23.65 -5.07
N ARG A 170 6.28 -23.30 -4.35
CA ARG A 170 6.47 -23.71 -2.95
C ARG A 170 5.96 -22.70 -1.93
N GLY A 171 5.44 -21.56 -2.36
CA GLY A 171 5.01 -20.48 -1.46
C GLY A 171 6.16 -19.86 -0.65
N ILE A 172 7.42 -19.96 -1.11
CA ILE A 172 8.58 -19.48 -0.38
C ILE A 172 8.74 -17.98 -0.65
N ASN A 173 8.66 -17.15 0.40
CA ASN A 173 8.80 -15.70 0.30
C ASN A 173 7.98 -15.10 -0.86
N SER A 174 6.76 -15.56 -1.01
CA SER A 174 5.83 -15.21 -2.09
C SER A 174 4.46 -14.86 -1.52
N PRO A 175 4.34 -13.76 -0.76
CA PRO A 175 3.05 -13.31 -0.21
C PRO A 175 2.07 -12.97 -1.35
N ARG A 176 0.78 -12.97 -1.01
CA ARG A 176 -0.34 -12.61 -1.90
C ARG A 176 -1.14 -11.45 -1.32
#